data_86ebdb9b25287fdf606c151836ea8660
#
_entry.id   86ebdb9b25287fdf606c151836ea8660
#
_cell.length_a   1.000
_cell.length_b   1.000
_cell.length_c   1.000
_cell.angle_alpha   90.00
_cell.angle_beta   90.00
_cell.angle_gamma   90.00
#
_symmetry.space_group_name_H-M   'P 1'
#
loop_
_entity.id
_entity.type
_entity.pdbx_description
1 polymer ?
#
loop_
_entity_poly.entity_id
_entity_poly.type
_entity_poly.pdbx_seq_one_letter_code
_entity_poly.pdbx_strand_id
1 'polypeptide(L)'
;MSVCEIIPNLWLGNILIAKSNTFFIENNINVVINCSKNIPFYHNHTTNYRIAVDDNLKEIEIDKFYDYLTKIIPILHNHLLNNDRVLVHCYAGKQRSAAIICCYLLTYGDMDLKKCVESIKTKRLVSFTPGINFLKAIQKYSIK
;
A
#
# COMPACT_ATOMS: atom_id res chain seq x y z
N MET A 1 -6.60 14.96 -1.49
CA MET A 1 -6.87 14.20 -0.25
C MET A 1 -5.65 13.41 0.18
N SER A 2 -5.37 13.36 1.48
CA SER A 2 -4.21 12.65 2.03
C SER A 2 -4.44 11.16 2.22
N VAL A 3 -5.68 10.71 2.22
CA VAL A 3 -6.05 9.32 2.47
C VAL A 3 -7.36 8.95 1.80
N CYS A 4 -7.47 7.68 1.37
CA CYS A 4 -8.72 7.12 0.85
C CYS A 4 -8.88 5.68 1.35
N GLU A 5 -10.09 5.29 1.69
CA GLU A 5 -10.42 3.89 1.95
C GLU A 5 -10.70 3.22 0.61
N ILE A 6 -9.85 2.28 0.21
CA ILE A 6 -9.95 1.64 -1.12
C ILE A 6 -10.97 0.50 -1.10
N ILE A 7 -10.90 -0.34 -0.07
CA ILE A 7 -11.92 -1.35 0.26
C ILE A 7 -12.13 -1.27 1.77
N PRO A 8 -13.19 -1.88 2.31
CA PRO A 8 -13.42 -1.82 3.75
C PRO A 8 -12.19 -2.21 4.57
N ASN A 9 -11.81 -1.35 5.51
CA ASN A 9 -10.69 -1.51 6.44
C ASN A 9 -9.29 -1.43 5.82
N LEU A 10 -9.17 -1.00 4.56
CA LEU A 10 -7.87 -0.84 3.90
C LEU A 10 -7.76 0.56 3.31
N TRP A 11 -6.88 1.38 3.89
CA TRP A 11 -6.65 2.78 3.49
C TRP A 11 -5.32 2.93 2.78
N LEU A 12 -5.31 3.81 1.78
CA LEU A 12 -4.13 4.25 1.05
C LEU A 12 -3.86 5.70 1.42
N GLY A 13 -2.66 6.02 1.88
CA GLY A 13 -2.35 7.37 2.32
C GLY A 13 -0.91 7.82 2.11
N ASN A 14 -0.68 9.10 2.43
CA ASN A 14 0.64 9.73 2.40
C ASN A 14 1.21 9.91 3.81
N ILE A 15 2.38 10.57 3.89
CA ILE A 15 3.06 10.80 5.17
C ILE A 15 2.22 11.65 6.14
N LEU A 16 1.42 12.58 5.63
CA LEU A 16 0.59 13.45 6.49
C LEU A 16 -0.41 12.61 7.29
N ILE A 17 -1.03 11.63 6.64
CA ILE A 17 -2.00 10.77 7.32
C ILE A 17 -1.31 9.78 8.27
N ALA A 18 -0.09 9.33 7.91
CA ALA A 18 0.70 8.47 8.78
C ALA A 18 1.02 9.14 10.14
N LYS A 19 1.14 10.47 10.15
CA LYS A 19 1.39 11.26 11.36
C LYS A 19 0.12 11.59 12.16
N SER A 20 -1.05 11.43 11.58
CA SER A 20 -2.30 11.98 12.14
C SER A 20 -2.86 11.11 13.27
N ASN A 21 -2.72 11.55 14.50
CA ASN A 21 -3.37 10.92 15.66
C ASN A 21 -4.88 10.87 15.49
N THR A 22 -5.47 11.96 15.01
CA THR A 22 -6.92 12.06 14.78
C THR A 22 -7.41 10.97 13.83
N PHE A 23 -6.74 10.79 12.70
CA PHE A 23 -7.11 9.75 11.74
C PHE A 23 -7.01 8.35 12.36
N PHE A 24 -5.93 8.06 13.08
CA PHE A 24 -5.71 6.75 13.69
C PHE A 24 -6.77 6.44 14.75
N ILE A 25 -7.13 7.43 15.55
CA ILE A 25 -8.15 7.26 16.61
C ILE A 25 -9.54 7.10 16.00
N GLU A 26 -9.93 8.00 15.09
CA GLU A 26 -11.27 7.99 14.49
C GLU A 26 -11.56 6.74 13.68
N ASN A 27 -10.55 6.16 13.05
CA ASN A 27 -10.70 4.98 12.21
C ASN A 27 -10.16 3.70 12.86
N ASN A 28 -9.72 3.78 14.10
CA ASN A 28 -9.19 2.64 14.86
C ASN A 28 -8.10 1.89 14.10
N ILE A 29 -7.18 2.61 13.47
CA ILE A 29 -6.08 2.00 12.72
C ILE A 29 -5.18 1.22 13.68
N ASN A 30 -5.04 -0.08 13.44
CA ASN A 30 -4.23 -0.95 14.29
C ASN A 30 -3.11 -1.69 13.55
N VAL A 31 -3.03 -1.52 12.22
CA VAL A 31 -1.96 -2.10 11.41
C VAL A 31 -1.44 -1.03 10.45
N VAL A 32 -0.12 -0.91 10.34
CA VAL A 32 0.53 0.04 9.43
C VAL A 32 1.52 -0.71 8.54
N ILE A 33 1.37 -0.54 7.24
CA ILE A 33 2.37 -0.97 6.25
C ILE A 33 3.03 0.28 5.71
N ASN A 34 4.26 0.51 6.12
CA ASN A 34 5.05 1.70 5.80
C ASN A 34 5.99 1.37 4.64
N CYS A 35 5.67 1.88 3.45
CA CYS A 35 6.41 1.60 2.23
C CYS A 35 7.53 2.62 2.03
N SER A 36 8.49 2.65 2.94
CA SER A 36 9.65 3.53 2.87
C SER A 36 10.81 2.95 3.67
N LYS A 37 12.02 3.46 3.40
CA LYS A 37 13.21 3.12 4.19
C LYS A 37 13.28 3.92 5.48
N ASN A 38 12.87 5.18 5.46
CA ASN A 38 13.25 6.16 6.48
C ASN A 38 12.09 6.81 7.23
N ILE A 39 10.85 6.66 6.76
CA ILE A 39 9.70 7.24 7.46
C ILE A 39 9.50 6.46 8.77
N PRO A 40 9.48 7.14 9.94
CA PRO A 40 9.27 6.43 11.20
C PRO A 40 7.82 5.93 11.34
N PHE A 41 7.63 5.00 12.26
CA PHE A 41 6.30 4.65 12.74
C PHE A 41 5.93 5.62 13.87
N TYR A 42 4.86 6.38 13.68
CA TYR A 42 4.50 7.49 14.58
C TYR A 42 3.63 7.07 15.75
N HIS A 43 3.11 5.83 15.73
CA HIS A 43 2.18 5.35 16.76
C HIS A 43 2.73 4.06 17.39
N ASN A 44 2.56 3.91 18.70
CA ASN A 44 3.15 2.79 19.44
C ASN A 44 2.17 1.65 19.72
N HIS A 45 0.91 1.78 19.30
CA HIS A 45 -0.14 0.78 19.56
C HIS A 45 -0.48 -0.04 18.31
N THR A 46 0.24 0.15 17.22
CA THR A 46 -0.03 -0.52 15.93
C THR A 46 0.93 -1.67 15.67
N THR A 47 0.44 -2.68 14.95
CA THR A 47 1.30 -3.70 14.34
C THR A 47 1.92 -3.12 13.09
N ASN A 48 3.25 -3.15 13.00
CA ASN A 48 4.00 -2.40 12.00
C ASN A 48 4.77 -3.31 11.05
N TYR A 49 4.69 -3.01 9.75
CA TYR A 49 5.49 -3.66 8.71
C TYR A 49 6.19 -2.61 7.87
N ARG A 50 7.45 -2.85 7.54
CA ARG A 50 8.22 -1.94 6.70
C ARG A 50 8.56 -2.60 5.36
N ILE A 51 8.22 -1.90 4.29
CA ILE A 51 8.64 -2.22 2.92
C ILE A 51 9.75 -1.24 2.57
N ALA A 52 11.00 -1.63 2.84
CA ALA A 52 12.15 -0.73 2.81
C ALA A 52 12.68 -0.54 1.38
N VAL A 53 11.93 0.21 0.58
CA VAL A 53 12.19 0.42 -0.85
C VAL A 53 12.09 1.91 -1.18
N ASP A 54 13.00 2.42 -2.00
CA ASP A 54 12.94 3.78 -2.54
C ASP A 54 12.14 3.79 -3.85
N ASP A 55 11.47 4.91 -4.11
CA ASP A 55 10.74 5.16 -5.35
C ASP A 55 11.63 5.99 -6.29
N ASN A 56 12.62 5.33 -6.91
CA ASN A 56 13.62 6.00 -7.76
C ASN A 56 13.79 5.35 -9.13
N LEU A 57 12.91 4.42 -9.51
CA LEU A 57 12.90 3.68 -10.78
C LEU A 57 14.12 2.78 -11.00
N LYS A 58 15.01 2.64 -10.03
CA LYS A 58 16.16 1.74 -10.14
C LYS A 58 15.72 0.29 -10.05
N GLU A 59 16.32 -0.55 -10.89
CA GLU A 59 15.96 -1.97 -10.98
C GLU A 59 16.13 -2.70 -9.65
N ILE A 60 17.18 -2.38 -8.88
CA ILE A 60 17.40 -3.01 -7.58
C ILE A 60 16.24 -2.73 -6.61
N GLU A 61 15.67 -1.53 -6.66
CA GLU A 61 14.52 -1.19 -5.81
C GLU A 61 13.24 -1.89 -6.28
N ILE A 62 13.06 -2.03 -7.58
CA ILE A 62 11.93 -2.76 -8.16
C ILE A 62 12.00 -4.24 -7.78
N ASP A 63 13.19 -4.86 -7.85
CA ASP A 63 13.40 -6.25 -7.47
C ASP A 63 13.14 -6.49 -5.98
N LYS A 64 13.61 -5.60 -5.13
CA LYS A 64 13.33 -5.64 -3.69
C LYS A 64 11.83 -5.53 -3.42
N PHE A 65 11.14 -4.66 -4.13
CA PHE A 65 9.70 -4.48 -3.97
C PHE A 65 8.96 -5.78 -4.29
N TYR A 66 9.34 -6.45 -5.37
CA TYR A 66 8.77 -7.75 -5.72
C TYR A 66 8.94 -8.77 -4.58
N ASP A 67 10.14 -8.83 -3.99
CA ASP A 67 10.41 -9.77 -2.90
C ASP A 67 9.52 -9.47 -1.68
N TYR A 68 9.30 -8.20 -1.37
CA TYR A 68 8.37 -7.81 -0.31
C TYR A 68 6.93 -8.21 -0.62
N LEU A 69 6.49 -8.07 -1.88
CA LEU A 69 5.12 -8.40 -2.29
C LEU A 69 4.75 -9.82 -1.93
N THR A 70 5.63 -10.77 -2.19
CA THR A 70 5.36 -12.19 -1.93
C THR A 70 5.13 -12.50 -0.47
N LYS A 71 5.65 -11.66 0.42
CA LYS A 71 5.52 -11.80 1.88
C LYS A 71 4.35 -11.00 2.44
N ILE A 72 4.23 -9.74 2.02
CA ILE A 72 3.28 -8.82 2.65
C ILE A 72 1.83 -9.08 2.23
N ILE A 73 1.60 -9.55 1.00
CA ILE A 73 0.24 -9.72 0.51
C ILE A 73 -0.53 -10.77 1.33
N PRO A 74 0.01 -11.97 1.64
CA PRO A 74 -0.67 -12.90 2.53
C PRO A 74 -0.87 -12.36 3.95
N ILE A 75 0.11 -11.61 4.47
CA ILE A 75 0.01 -10.99 5.80
C ILE A 75 -1.15 -9.98 5.83
N LEU A 76 -1.23 -9.12 4.82
CA LEU A 76 -2.31 -8.14 4.68
C LEU A 76 -3.67 -8.84 4.64
N HIS A 77 -3.77 -9.92 3.87
CA HIS A 77 -5.01 -10.67 3.76
C HIS A 77 -5.47 -11.22 5.12
N ASN A 78 -4.55 -11.78 5.89
CA ASN A 78 -4.87 -12.30 7.22
C ASN A 78 -5.36 -11.19 8.17
N HIS A 79 -4.75 -10.02 8.12
CA HIS A 79 -5.22 -8.88 8.92
C HIS A 79 -6.64 -8.46 8.54
N LEU A 80 -6.91 -8.38 7.24
CA LEU A 80 -8.26 -8.00 6.77
C LEU A 80 -9.31 -9.06 7.13
N LEU A 81 -8.95 -10.34 7.07
CA LEU A 81 -9.84 -11.41 7.52
C LEU A 81 -10.17 -11.32 9.02
N ASN A 82 -9.25 -10.80 9.82
CA ASN A 82 -9.44 -10.57 11.25
C ASN A 82 -10.14 -9.25 11.56
N ASN A 83 -10.63 -8.54 10.55
CA ASN A 83 -11.26 -7.23 10.70
C ASN A 83 -10.31 -6.16 11.26
N ASP A 84 -9.01 -6.32 11.09
CA ASP A 84 -8.05 -5.29 11.41
C ASP A 84 -8.21 -4.11 10.45
N ARG A 85 -7.83 -2.93 10.90
CA ARG A 85 -7.91 -1.70 10.10
C ARG A 85 -6.51 -1.27 9.74
N VAL A 86 -6.22 -1.30 8.43
CA VAL A 86 -4.87 -1.23 7.89
C VAL A 86 -4.67 0.05 7.11
N LEU A 87 -3.61 0.79 7.43
CA LEU A 87 -3.12 1.89 6.61
C LEU A 87 -1.87 1.43 5.86
N VAL A 88 -1.90 1.55 4.54
CA VAL A 88 -0.74 1.37 3.67
C VAL A 88 -0.31 2.75 3.19
N HIS A 89 0.90 3.17 3.51
CA HIS A 89 1.38 4.50 3.12
C HIS A 89 2.81 4.49 2.61
N CYS A 90 3.16 5.54 1.90
CA CYS A 90 4.53 5.91 1.55
C CYS A 90 4.66 7.42 1.73
N TYR A 91 5.62 8.07 1.08
CA TYR A 91 5.75 9.52 1.24
C TYR A 91 4.56 10.26 0.61
N ALA A 92 4.34 10.07 -0.69
CA ALA A 92 3.28 10.77 -1.43
C ALA A 92 1.94 10.02 -1.50
N GLY A 93 1.94 8.72 -1.19
CA GLY A 93 0.74 7.89 -1.34
C GLY A 93 0.32 7.70 -2.79
N LYS A 94 1.29 7.62 -3.72
CA LYS A 94 1.03 7.52 -5.16
C LYS A 94 1.52 6.24 -5.81
N GLN A 95 2.67 5.73 -5.40
CA GLN A 95 3.36 4.64 -6.10
C GLN A 95 3.56 3.40 -5.25
N ARG A 96 4.44 3.45 -4.24
CA ARG A 96 4.78 2.27 -3.44
C ARG A 96 3.58 1.70 -2.71
N SER A 97 2.87 2.52 -1.97
CA SER A 97 1.67 2.10 -1.24
C SER A 97 0.55 1.68 -2.18
N ALA A 98 0.34 2.42 -3.28
CA ALA A 98 -0.67 2.06 -4.27
C ALA A 98 -0.36 0.72 -4.94
N ALA A 99 0.92 0.42 -5.18
CA ALA A 99 1.34 -0.86 -5.77
C ALA A 99 1.06 -2.05 -4.84
N ILE A 100 1.25 -1.91 -3.53
CA ILE A 100 0.88 -2.94 -2.56
C ILE A 100 -0.62 -3.26 -2.67
N ILE A 101 -1.45 -2.24 -2.65
CA ILE A 101 -2.91 -2.42 -2.70
C ILE A 101 -3.33 -3.01 -4.06
N CYS A 102 -2.70 -2.56 -5.14
CA CYS A 102 -2.94 -3.13 -6.48
C CYS A 102 -2.68 -4.64 -6.50
N CYS A 103 -1.56 -5.08 -5.97
CA CYS A 103 -1.21 -6.51 -5.89
C CYS A 103 -2.16 -7.29 -4.97
N TYR A 104 -2.63 -6.66 -3.89
CA TYR A 104 -3.64 -7.27 -3.05
C TYR A 104 -4.94 -7.53 -3.82
N LEU A 105 -5.42 -6.54 -4.57
CA LEU A 105 -6.64 -6.67 -5.38
C LEU A 105 -6.47 -7.69 -6.51
N LEU A 106 -5.28 -7.78 -7.12
CA LEU A 106 -4.97 -8.81 -8.10
C LEU A 106 -5.10 -10.23 -7.53
N THR A 107 -4.71 -10.40 -6.27
CA THR A 107 -4.69 -11.72 -5.65
C THR A 107 -6.05 -12.11 -5.08
N TYR A 108 -6.72 -11.19 -4.41
CA TYR A 108 -7.92 -11.47 -3.62
C TYR A 108 -9.17 -10.72 -4.07
N GLY A 109 -9.03 -9.77 -5.01
CA GLY A 109 -10.15 -8.92 -5.46
C GLY A 109 -10.87 -9.41 -6.69
N ASP A 110 -10.44 -10.52 -7.28
CA ASP A 110 -11.01 -11.06 -8.53
C ASP A 110 -11.03 -10.03 -9.65
N MET A 111 -9.89 -9.37 -9.85
CA MET A 111 -9.72 -8.31 -10.86
C MET A 111 -8.44 -8.55 -11.66
N ASP A 112 -8.43 -8.13 -12.94
CA ASP A 112 -7.19 -8.03 -13.70
C ASP A 112 -6.43 -6.75 -13.36
N LEU A 113 -5.22 -6.59 -13.87
CA LEU A 113 -4.37 -5.44 -13.56
C LEU A 113 -5.02 -4.11 -13.93
N LYS A 114 -5.63 -4.03 -15.10
CA LYS A 114 -6.29 -2.80 -15.56
C LYS A 114 -7.40 -2.38 -14.59
N LYS A 115 -8.21 -3.33 -14.17
CA LYS A 115 -9.31 -3.09 -13.22
C LYS A 115 -8.79 -2.67 -11.85
N CYS A 116 -7.73 -3.30 -11.37
CA CYS A 116 -7.10 -2.92 -10.09
C CYS A 116 -6.63 -1.47 -10.11
N VAL A 117 -5.92 -1.07 -11.16
CA VAL A 117 -5.43 0.31 -11.32
C VAL A 117 -6.59 1.29 -11.39
N GLU A 118 -7.62 0.99 -12.18
CA GLU A 118 -8.81 1.84 -12.30
C GLU A 118 -9.54 1.99 -10.96
N SER A 119 -9.70 0.91 -10.22
CA SER A 119 -10.37 0.92 -8.92
C SER A 119 -9.64 1.82 -7.91
N ILE A 120 -8.32 1.76 -7.88
CA ILE A 120 -7.50 2.60 -7.00
C ILE A 120 -7.60 4.07 -7.44
N LYS A 121 -7.43 4.36 -8.72
CA LYS A 121 -7.48 5.73 -9.25
C LYS A 121 -8.86 6.36 -9.09
N THR A 122 -9.93 5.60 -9.14
CA THR A 122 -11.28 6.11 -8.90
C THR A 122 -11.41 6.66 -7.47
N LYS A 123 -10.81 5.97 -6.51
CA LYS A 123 -10.85 6.39 -5.10
C LYS A 123 -9.82 7.47 -4.77
N ARG A 124 -8.66 7.43 -5.43
CA ARG A 124 -7.55 8.35 -5.20
C ARG A 124 -6.89 8.71 -6.53
N LEU A 125 -7.31 9.84 -7.12
CA LEU A 125 -6.95 10.27 -8.49
C LEU A 125 -5.44 10.40 -8.71
N VAL A 126 -4.67 10.77 -7.68
CA VAL A 126 -3.22 10.98 -7.83
C VAL A 126 -2.44 9.66 -7.91
N SER A 127 -3.08 8.54 -7.64
CA SER A 127 -2.42 7.23 -7.67
C SER A 127 -1.84 6.95 -9.04
N PHE A 128 -0.61 6.43 -9.06
CA PHE A 128 0.10 6.03 -10.28
C PHE A 128 0.29 7.18 -11.28
N THR A 129 0.49 8.39 -10.80
CA THR A 129 0.78 9.54 -11.66
C THR A 129 2.25 9.94 -11.53
N PRO A 130 2.92 10.29 -12.64
CA PRO A 130 2.47 10.31 -14.04
C PRO A 130 2.38 8.92 -14.70
N GLY A 131 2.86 7.89 -14.08
CA GLY A 131 2.81 6.52 -14.57
C GLY A 131 2.95 5.55 -13.41
N ILE A 132 3.07 4.26 -13.70
CA ILE A 132 3.19 3.20 -12.69
C ILE A 132 4.68 2.87 -12.51
N ASN A 133 5.30 3.41 -11.46
CA ASN A 133 6.75 3.27 -11.26
C ASN A 133 7.20 1.82 -10.98
N PHE A 134 6.36 1.04 -10.32
CA PHE A 134 6.67 -0.36 -9.98
C PHE A 134 5.93 -1.35 -10.88
N LEU A 135 5.61 -0.94 -12.12
CA LEU A 135 4.85 -1.78 -13.05
C LEU A 135 5.51 -3.14 -13.28
N LYS A 136 6.83 -3.18 -13.43
CA LYS A 136 7.55 -4.44 -13.64
C LYS A 136 7.37 -5.41 -12.48
N ALA A 137 7.44 -4.91 -11.24
CA ALA A 137 7.25 -5.74 -10.05
C ALA A 137 5.80 -6.25 -9.98
N ILE A 138 4.83 -5.39 -10.26
CA ILE A 138 3.42 -5.74 -10.27
C ILE A 138 3.14 -6.81 -11.34
N GLN A 139 3.66 -6.62 -12.55
CA GLN A 139 3.49 -7.58 -13.64
C GLN A 139 4.13 -8.93 -13.31
N LYS A 140 5.34 -8.94 -12.77
CA LYS A 140 6.01 -10.16 -12.34
C LYS A 140 5.21 -10.88 -11.27
N TYR A 141 4.65 -10.13 -10.32
CA TYR A 141 3.81 -10.68 -9.27
C TYR A 141 2.52 -11.28 -9.85
N SER A 142 1.91 -10.64 -10.83
CA SER A 142 0.61 -11.04 -11.41
C SER A 142 0.65 -12.33 -12.22
N ILE A 143 1.81 -12.74 -12.70
CA ILE A 143 1.97 -13.97 -13.50
C ILE A 143 2.27 -15.21 -12.67
N LYS A 144 2.23 -15.13 -11.37
CA LYS A 144 2.49 -16.26 -10.46
C LYS A 144 1.38 -17.30 -10.49
#